data_3f7d5abd1f5969ec39123803fc381381
#
_entry.id   3f7d5abd1f5969ec39123803fc381381
#
_cell.length_a   1.000
_cell.length_b   1.000
_cell.length_c   1.000
_cell.angle_alpha   90.00
_cell.angle_beta   90.00
_cell.angle_gamma   90.00
#
_symmetry.space_group_name_H-M   'P 1'
#
loop_
_entity.id
_entity.type
_entity.pdbx_description
1 polymer ?
#
loop_
_entity_poly.entity_id
_entity_poly.type
_entity_poly.pdbx_seq_one_letter_code
_entity_poly.pdbx_strand_id
1 'polypeptide(L)' 'MHITFVKKIKTDGTPCRKCAEVQARLEKDNYIRKIDEIVIADENNKNSKGMRLAKEYGIEQAPFFIV' A
#
# COMPACT_ATOMS: atom_id res chain seq x y z
N MET A 1 -15.26 -2.15 10.80
CA MET A 1 -14.77 -1.77 9.47
C MET A 1 -13.34 -2.25 9.29
N HIS A 2 -13.06 -2.94 8.20
CA HIS A 2 -11.71 -3.44 7.91
C HIS A 2 -11.03 -2.49 6.92
N ILE A 3 -9.88 -1.95 7.30
CA ILE A 3 -9.14 -1.02 6.46
C ILE A 3 -7.80 -1.66 6.06
N THR A 4 -7.59 -1.80 4.77
CA THR A 4 -6.35 -2.33 4.20
C THR A 4 -5.57 -1.19 3.54
N PHE A 5 -4.33 -1.02 3.94
CA PHE A 5 -3.42 -0.05 3.33
C PHE A 5 -2.48 -0.79 2.40
N VAL A 6 -2.52 -0.46 1.12
CA VAL A 6 -1.67 -1.09 0.11
C VAL A 6 -0.55 -0.12 -0.26
N LYS A 7 0.69 -0.53 -0.02
CA LYS A 7 1.85 0.27 -0.37
C LYS A 7 2.73 -0.48 -1.37
N LYS A 8 3.46 0.28 -2.17
CA LYS A 8 4.20 -0.23 -3.32
C LYS A 8 5.69 -0.31 -3.03
N ILE A 9 6.33 -1.37 -3.54
CA ILE A 9 7.78 -1.47 -3.60
C ILE A 9 8.16 -1.46 -5.07
N LYS A 10 9.10 -0.57 -5.41
CA LYS A 10 9.53 -0.40 -6.79
C LYS A 10 10.38 -1.58 -7.28
N THR A 11 10.62 -1.62 -8.59
CA THR A 11 11.42 -2.68 -9.21
C THR A 11 12.84 -2.75 -8.69
N ASP A 12 13.40 -1.64 -8.19
CA ASP A 12 14.74 -1.60 -7.59
C ASP A 12 14.75 -2.04 -6.12
N GLY A 13 13.60 -2.44 -5.58
CA GLY A 13 13.49 -2.89 -4.20
C GLY A 13 13.28 -1.78 -3.18
N THR A 14 13.23 -0.51 -3.61
CA THR A 14 13.03 0.60 -2.69
C THR A 14 11.53 0.90 -2.50
N PRO A 15 11.14 1.43 -1.33
CA PRO A 15 9.75 1.84 -1.12
C PRO A 15 9.36 2.98 -2.03
N CYS A 16 8.10 3.02 -2.44
CA CYS A 16 7.56 4.14 -3.18
C CYS A 16 7.59 5.39 -2.29
N ARG A 17 8.08 6.51 -2.84
CA ARG A 17 8.20 7.75 -2.09
C ARG A 17 6.85 8.23 -1.53
N LYS A 18 5.81 8.20 -2.35
CA LYS A 18 4.46 8.57 -1.88
C LYS A 18 3.97 7.65 -0.78
N CYS A 19 4.25 6.36 -0.89
CA CYS A 19 3.87 5.40 0.14
C CYS A 19 4.55 5.73 1.47
N ALA A 20 5.84 6.05 1.42
CA ALA A 20 6.57 6.42 2.62
C ALA A 20 6.04 7.72 3.24
N GLU A 21 5.73 8.72 2.40
CA GLU A 21 5.17 9.99 2.88
C GLU A 21 3.80 9.80 3.53
N VAL A 22 2.93 9.01 2.90
CA VAL A 22 1.61 8.74 3.44
C VAL A 22 1.71 7.96 4.75
N GLN A 23 2.58 6.95 4.79
CA GLN A 23 2.77 6.17 6.01
C GLN A 23 3.27 7.05 7.17
N ALA A 24 4.25 7.91 6.90
CA ALA A 24 4.76 8.81 7.92
C ALA A 24 3.67 9.74 8.45
N ARG A 25 2.79 10.21 7.58
CA ARG A 25 1.67 11.05 7.97
C ARG A 25 0.66 10.31 8.83
N LEU A 26 0.36 9.06 8.43
CA LEU A 26 -0.55 8.22 9.19
C LEU A 26 -0.01 7.94 10.60
N GLU A 27 1.29 7.72 10.71
CA GLU A 27 1.93 7.50 12.01
C GLU A 27 1.89 8.76 12.87
N LYS A 28 2.17 9.92 12.27
CA LYS A 28 2.17 11.20 12.97
C LYS A 28 0.79 11.52 13.55
N ASP A 29 -0.27 11.24 12.81
CA ASP A 29 -1.63 11.54 13.20
C ASP A 29 -2.30 10.37 13.95
N ASN A 30 -1.55 9.32 14.25
CA ASN A 30 -2.03 8.10 14.92
C ASN A 30 -3.11 7.33 14.13
N TYR A 31 -3.27 7.61 12.85
CA TYR A 31 -4.23 6.88 12.02
C TYR A 31 -3.74 5.49 11.67
N ILE A 32 -2.43 5.24 11.78
CA ILE A 32 -1.88 3.90 11.51
C ILE A 32 -2.52 2.84 12.39
N ARG A 33 -2.98 3.22 13.58
CA ARG A 33 -3.64 2.30 14.53
C ARG A 33 -5.00 1.84 14.04
N LYS A 34 -5.60 2.56 13.09
CA LYS A 34 -6.91 2.23 12.54
C LYS A 34 -6.81 1.30 11.34
N ILE A 35 -5.60 1.07 10.86
CA ILE A 35 -5.37 0.19 9.72
C ILE A 35 -5.27 -1.25 10.22
N ASP A 36 -6.12 -2.11 9.66
CA ASP A 36 -6.20 -3.51 10.09
C ASP A 36 -5.16 -4.37 9.40
N GLU A 37 -4.80 -4.01 8.16
CA GLU A 37 -3.85 -4.80 7.39
C GLU A 37 -3.01 -3.90 6.51
N ILE A 38 -1.70 -4.20 6.42
CA ILE A 38 -0.79 -3.54 5.49
C ILE A 38 -0.35 -4.58 4.48
N VAL A 39 -0.55 -4.28 3.19
CA VAL A 39 -0.26 -5.19 2.09
C VAL A 39 0.77 -4.55 1.17
N ILE A 40 1.71 -5.35 0.70
CA ILE A 40 2.77 -4.89 -0.20
C ILE A 40 2.41 -5.23 -1.65
N ALA A 41 2.50 -4.21 -2.51
CA ALA A 41 2.42 -4.37 -3.96
C ALA A 41 3.85 -4.32 -4.48
N ASP A 42 4.47 -5.49 -4.65
CA ASP A 42 5.84 -5.61 -5.10
C ASP A 42 5.88 -5.63 -6.63
N GLU A 43 6.46 -4.59 -7.23
CA GLU A 43 6.54 -4.50 -8.69
C GLU A 43 7.35 -5.64 -9.33
N ASN A 44 8.27 -6.23 -8.59
CA ASN A 44 9.05 -7.37 -9.07
C ASN A 44 8.27 -8.69 -8.98
N ASN A 45 7.12 -8.68 -8.34
CA ASN A 45 6.31 -9.88 -8.17
C ASN A 45 4.85 -9.55 -8.48
N LYS A 46 4.44 -9.85 -9.71
CA LYS A 46 3.08 -9.58 -10.16
C LYS A 46 2.04 -10.39 -9.40
N ASN A 47 2.47 -11.43 -8.70
CA ASN A 47 1.60 -12.28 -7.90
C ASN A 47 1.55 -11.85 -6.43
N SER A 48 2.25 -10.76 -6.05
CA SER A 48 2.16 -10.25 -4.70
C SER A 48 0.72 -9.81 -4.40
N LYS A 49 0.32 -9.92 -3.15
CA LYS A 49 -1.06 -9.63 -2.76
C LYS A 49 -1.48 -8.21 -3.15
N GLY A 50 -0.61 -7.23 -2.96
CA GLY A 50 -0.90 -5.84 -3.33
C GLY A 50 -1.09 -5.65 -4.82
N MET A 51 -0.26 -6.31 -5.64
CA MET A 51 -0.39 -6.23 -7.09
C MET A 51 -1.70 -6.88 -7.57
N ARG A 52 -2.08 -7.98 -6.96
CA ARG A 52 -3.34 -8.66 -7.28
C ARG A 52 -4.54 -7.80 -6.92
N LEU A 53 -4.50 -7.14 -5.77
CA LEU A 53 -5.56 -6.23 -5.35
C LEU A 53 -5.66 -5.01 -6.27
N ALA A 54 -4.52 -4.45 -6.66
CA ALA A 54 -4.50 -3.32 -7.58
C ALA A 54 -5.16 -3.70 -8.90
N LYS A 55 -4.85 -4.88 -9.43
CA LYS A 55 -5.44 -5.37 -10.66
C LYS A 55 -6.94 -5.60 -10.51
N GLU A 56 -7.36 -6.21 -9.39
CA GLU A 56 -8.77 -6.51 -9.13
C GLU A 56 -9.61 -5.24 -9.07
N TYR A 57 -9.11 -4.18 -8.46
CA TYR A 57 -9.84 -2.93 -8.31
C TYR A 57 -9.53 -1.91 -9.40
N GLY A 58 -8.68 -2.26 -10.37
CA GLY A 58 -8.35 -1.37 -11.48
C GLY A 58 -7.58 -0.12 -11.04
N ILE A 59 -6.75 -0.24 -10.01
CA ILE A 59 -5.99 0.87 -9.45
C ILE A 59 -4.56 0.83 -9.96
N GLU A 60 -4.09 1.93 -10.54
CA GLU A 60 -2.74 1.99 -11.10
C GLU A 60 -1.75 2.74 -10.22
N GLN A 61 -2.23 3.50 -9.25
CA GLN A 61 -1.38 4.32 -8.38
C GLN A 61 -1.40 3.82 -6.95
N ALA A 62 -0.25 3.93 -6.30
CA ALA A 62 -0.11 3.62 -4.89
C ALA A 62 0.40 4.86 -4.15
N PRO A 63 0.16 5.00 -2.84
CA PRO A 63 -0.58 4.04 -2.01
C PRO A 63 -2.09 4.15 -2.20
N PHE A 64 -2.80 3.11 -1.81
CA PHE A 64 -4.26 3.17 -1.81
C PHE A 64 -4.83 2.38 -0.64
N PHE A 65 -6.11 2.63 -0.37
CA PHE A 65 -6.80 2.01 0.76
C PHE A 65 -8.02 1.24 0.25
N ILE A 66 -8.28 0.11 0.88
CA ILE A 66 -9.49 -0.67 0.62
C ILE A 66 -10.25 -0.75 1.95
N VAL A 67 -11.50 -0.36 1.91
CA VAL A 67 -12.37 -0.37 3.09
C VAL A 67 -13.51 -1.36 2.94
#